data_55c0e765e826bfc24639b9a175d47efc
#
_entry.id   55c0e765e826bfc24639b9a175d47efc
#
_cell.length_a   1.000
_cell.length_b   1.000
_cell.length_c   1.000
_cell.angle_alpha   90.00
_cell.angle_beta   90.00
_cell.angle_gamma   90.00
#
_symmetry.space_group_name_H-M   'P 1'
#
loop_
_entity.id
_entity.type
_entity.pdbx_description
1 polymer ?
#
loop_
_entity_poly.entity_id
_entity_poly.type
_entity_poly.pdbx_seq_one_letter_code
_entity_poly.pdbx_strand_id
1 'polypeptide(L)'
;MLSAFHPTKRLLVETVVNLLNTKSPSEILAEEVLEISGVSKGSMYHHFEDLQDLVETAQIYRYSKWIDASIEFLTNNVATARSKEELREALKVLTIVTQTDERKAARAERALALAACFENPRMAKQMGHESQRMTEAITDIVEDLKHKEFFNSDVNARATATWIQAYTLGKLVNDYNPTGVTENEWVDFIMSIVDTRFMAK
;
A
#
# COMPACT_ATOMS: atom_id res chain seq x y z
N MET A 1 7.28 -10.83 7.28
CA MET A 1 8.65 -10.26 7.22
C MET A 1 9.35 -10.21 8.58
N LEU A 2 8.89 -9.46 9.58
CA LEU A 2 9.62 -9.32 10.88
C LEU A 2 9.74 -10.62 11.71
N SER A 3 8.82 -11.56 11.59
CA SER A 3 8.89 -12.83 12.31
C SER A 3 10.15 -13.66 11.98
N ALA A 4 10.75 -13.41 10.82
CA ALA A 4 11.99 -14.05 10.40
C ALA A 4 13.26 -13.29 10.84
N PHE A 5 13.12 -12.10 11.44
CA PHE A 5 14.27 -11.32 11.89
C PHE A 5 14.74 -11.76 13.28
N HIS A 6 16.05 -11.64 13.51
CA HIS A 6 16.61 -11.73 14.85
C HIS A 6 15.91 -10.69 15.78
N PRO A 7 15.64 -10.98 17.06
CA PRO A 7 14.93 -10.08 17.97
C PRO A 7 15.49 -8.66 18.01
N THR A 8 16.81 -8.51 18.04
CA THR A 8 17.48 -7.20 18.02
C THR A 8 17.23 -6.44 16.71
N LYS A 9 17.32 -7.12 15.56
CA LYS A 9 17.03 -6.54 14.25
C LYS A 9 15.59 -6.06 14.18
N ARG A 10 14.65 -6.87 14.68
CA ARG A 10 13.24 -6.53 14.75
C ARG A 10 13.00 -5.29 15.60
N LEU A 11 13.57 -5.23 16.79
CA LEU A 11 13.43 -4.10 17.72
C LEU A 11 13.91 -2.79 17.08
N LEU A 12 15.05 -2.80 16.40
CA LEU A 12 15.59 -1.64 15.68
C LEU A 12 14.63 -1.17 14.58
N VAL A 13 14.10 -2.10 13.75
CA VAL A 13 13.15 -1.78 12.69
C VAL A 13 11.85 -1.22 13.29
N GLU A 14 11.28 -1.82 14.33
CA GLU A 14 10.08 -1.35 15.01
C GLU A 14 10.28 0.06 15.62
N THR A 15 11.45 0.33 16.17
CA THR A 15 11.81 1.66 16.69
C THR A 15 11.79 2.70 15.57
N VAL A 16 12.43 2.42 14.44
CA VAL A 16 12.43 3.35 13.29
C VAL A 16 11.03 3.49 12.68
N VAL A 17 10.26 2.43 12.60
CA VAL A 17 8.84 2.49 12.15
C VAL A 17 8.03 3.46 13.01
N ASN A 18 8.21 3.44 14.33
CA ASN A 18 7.53 4.35 15.24
C ASN A 18 7.98 5.80 15.04
N LEU A 19 9.28 6.04 14.86
CA LEU A 19 9.82 7.37 14.58
C LEU A 19 9.29 7.94 13.25
N LEU A 20 9.16 7.11 12.23
CA LEU A 20 8.62 7.49 10.92
C LEU A 20 7.13 7.90 10.95
N ASN A 21 6.42 7.74 12.07
CA ASN A 21 5.06 8.29 12.21
C ASN A 21 5.04 9.81 12.40
N THR A 22 6.15 10.40 12.83
CA THR A 22 6.27 11.83 13.15
C THR A 22 7.46 12.52 12.48
N LYS A 23 8.36 11.75 11.88
CA LYS A 23 9.59 12.24 11.25
C LYS A 23 9.70 11.76 9.81
N SER A 24 10.33 12.56 8.96
CA SER A 24 10.77 12.09 7.64
C SER A 24 11.97 11.15 7.76
N PRO A 25 12.23 10.29 6.76
CA PRO A 25 13.39 9.39 6.75
C PRO A 25 14.74 10.09 6.98
N SER A 26 14.89 11.31 6.46
CA SER A 26 16.13 12.11 6.59
C SER A 26 16.34 12.74 7.98
N GLU A 27 15.30 12.76 8.82
CA GLU A 27 15.35 13.30 10.19
C GLU A 27 15.64 12.22 11.24
N ILE A 28 15.74 10.95 10.85
CA ILE A 28 16.06 9.86 11.76
C ILE A 28 17.56 9.88 12.05
N LEU A 29 17.90 9.94 13.35
CA LEU A 29 19.28 9.95 13.82
C LEU A 29 19.63 8.62 14.52
N ALA A 30 20.86 8.14 14.31
CA ALA A 30 21.32 6.89 14.90
C ALA A 30 21.28 6.92 16.43
N GLU A 31 21.71 8.04 17.04
CA GLU A 31 21.72 8.21 18.48
C GLU A 31 20.32 8.05 19.10
N GLU A 32 19.32 8.65 18.48
CA GLU A 32 17.92 8.55 18.91
C GLU A 32 17.38 7.11 18.80
N VAL A 33 17.69 6.42 17.69
CA VAL A 33 17.29 5.02 17.52
C VAL A 33 17.92 4.14 18.60
N LEU A 34 19.20 4.34 18.89
CA LEU A 34 19.93 3.58 19.92
C LEU A 34 19.42 3.89 21.33
N GLU A 35 19.11 5.14 21.63
CA GLU A 35 18.55 5.56 22.91
C GLU A 35 17.17 4.93 23.16
N ILE A 36 16.26 5.02 22.18
CA ILE A 36 14.89 4.48 22.31
C ILE A 36 14.87 2.96 22.33
N SER A 37 15.67 2.30 21.46
CA SER A 37 15.70 0.85 21.39
C SER A 37 16.51 0.18 22.52
N GLY A 38 17.39 0.92 23.18
CA GLY A 38 18.36 0.36 24.15
C GLY A 38 19.40 -0.57 23.50
N VAL A 39 19.50 -0.59 22.16
CA VAL A 39 20.46 -1.45 21.44
C VAL A 39 21.80 -0.71 21.33
N SER A 40 22.91 -1.43 21.51
CA SER A 40 24.23 -0.84 21.36
C SER A 40 24.54 -0.51 19.89
N LYS A 41 25.39 0.52 19.68
CA LYS A 41 25.86 0.91 18.35
C LYS A 41 26.50 -0.25 17.59
N GLY A 42 27.34 -1.05 18.28
CA GLY A 42 27.95 -2.23 17.66
C GLY A 42 26.94 -3.27 17.21
N SER A 43 25.87 -3.48 18.00
CA SER A 43 24.82 -4.42 17.64
C SER A 43 23.97 -3.93 16.45
N MET A 44 23.71 -2.62 16.33
CA MET A 44 23.04 -2.05 15.17
C MET A 44 23.84 -2.32 13.89
N TYR A 45 25.14 -1.99 13.88
CA TYR A 45 26.02 -2.20 12.72
C TYR A 45 26.35 -3.67 12.43
N HIS A 46 26.08 -4.58 13.38
CA HIS A 46 26.10 -6.03 13.10
C HIS A 46 24.92 -6.48 12.24
N HIS A 47 23.78 -5.81 12.32
CA HIS A 47 22.54 -6.15 11.61
C HIS A 47 22.27 -5.32 10.36
N PHE A 48 22.84 -4.13 10.26
CA PHE A 48 22.63 -3.16 9.17
C PHE A 48 23.97 -2.55 8.74
N GLU A 49 24.14 -2.34 7.44
CA GLU A 49 25.36 -1.72 6.91
C GLU A 49 25.57 -0.31 7.47
N ASP A 50 24.47 0.46 7.54
CA ASP A 50 24.42 1.80 8.08
C ASP A 50 23.01 2.16 8.57
N LEU A 51 22.82 3.41 9.02
CA LEU A 51 21.52 3.91 9.43
C LEU A 51 20.54 3.95 8.25
N GLN A 52 21.00 4.24 7.05
CA GLN A 52 20.14 4.30 5.87
C GLN A 52 19.55 2.95 5.55
N ASP A 53 20.35 1.86 5.62
CA ASP A 53 19.88 0.47 5.47
C ASP A 53 18.78 0.13 6.48
N LEU A 54 18.93 0.56 7.73
CA LEU A 54 17.91 0.37 8.75
C LEU A 54 16.63 1.16 8.42
N VAL A 55 16.73 2.43 8.03
CA VAL A 55 15.60 3.29 7.67
C VAL A 55 14.85 2.75 6.44
N GLU A 56 15.58 2.33 5.41
CA GLU A 56 15.01 1.70 4.21
C GLU A 56 14.28 0.40 4.56
N THR A 57 14.88 -0.44 5.40
CA THR A 57 14.24 -1.67 5.88
C THR A 57 12.95 -1.38 6.63
N ALA A 58 12.90 -0.32 7.43
CA ALA A 58 11.69 0.11 8.14
C ALA A 58 10.61 0.63 7.17
N GLN A 59 10.98 1.39 6.14
CA GLN A 59 10.05 1.86 5.10
C GLN A 59 9.45 0.69 4.31
N ILE A 60 10.27 -0.27 3.90
CA ILE A 60 9.82 -1.49 3.21
C ILE A 60 8.87 -2.29 4.11
N TYR A 61 9.18 -2.40 5.40
CA TYR A 61 8.30 -3.09 6.34
C TYR A 61 6.94 -2.38 6.50
N ARG A 62 6.91 -1.04 6.61
CA ARG A 62 5.64 -0.27 6.62
C ARG A 62 4.82 -0.53 5.36
N TYR A 63 5.47 -0.51 4.21
CA TYR A 63 4.81 -0.80 2.93
C TYR A 63 4.27 -2.23 2.88
N SER A 64 5.05 -3.22 3.29
CA SER A 64 4.63 -4.63 3.38
C SER A 64 3.40 -4.81 4.29
N LYS A 65 3.37 -4.14 5.45
CA LYS A 65 2.22 -4.16 6.36
C LYS A 65 0.96 -3.54 5.75
N TRP A 66 1.14 -2.46 4.99
CA TRP A 66 0.03 -1.88 4.25
C TRP A 66 -0.50 -2.84 3.17
N ILE A 67 0.39 -3.54 2.44
CA ILE A 67 0.01 -4.58 1.48
C ILE A 67 -0.78 -5.69 2.16
N ASP A 68 -0.27 -6.22 3.30
CA ASP A 68 -0.95 -7.28 4.06
C ASP A 68 -2.38 -6.87 4.45
N ALA A 69 -2.53 -5.68 5.04
CA ALA A 69 -3.84 -5.16 5.45
C ALA A 69 -4.78 -4.91 4.25
N SER A 70 -4.23 -4.47 3.12
CA SER A 70 -5.01 -4.24 1.90
C SER A 70 -5.50 -5.54 1.28
N ILE A 71 -4.66 -6.56 1.21
CA ILE A 71 -5.03 -7.89 0.71
C ILE A 71 -6.10 -8.50 1.62
N GLU A 72 -5.91 -8.43 2.93
CA GLU A 72 -6.89 -8.91 3.91
C GLU A 72 -8.25 -8.22 3.75
N PHE A 73 -8.25 -6.89 3.60
CA PHE A 73 -9.48 -6.13 3.38
C PHE A 73 -10.19 -6.54 2.07
N LEU A 74 -9.45 -6.66 0.97
CA LEU A 74 -10.00 -7.08 -0.33
C LEU A 74 -10.58 -8.51 -0.25
N THR A 75 -9.85 -9.43 0.37
CA THR A 75 -10.29 -10.81 0.53
C THR A 75 -11.57 -10.89 1.36
N ASN A 76 -11.66 -10.15 2.46
CA ASN A 76 -12.79 -10.22 3.38
C ASN A 76 -14.04 -9.47 2.89
N ASN A 77 -13.88 -8.46 2.04
CA ASN A 77 -15.00 -7.59 1.67
C ASN A 77 -15.39 -7.67 0.18
N VAL A 78 -14.43 -7.93 -0.72
CA VAL A 78 -14.71 -7.97 -2.16
C VAL A 78 -14.85 -9.41 -2.66
N ALA A 79 -13.90 -10.28 -2.33
CA ALA A 79 -13.90 -11.67 -2.80
C ALA A 79 -15.07 -12.50 -2.24
N THR A 80 -15.66 -12.10 -1.10
CA THR A 80 -16.79 -12.77 -0.46
C THR A 80 -18.17 -12.40 -0.99
N ALA A 81 -18.25 -11.43 -1.91
CA ALA A 81 -19.52 -11.01 -2.53
C ALA A 81 -20.25 -12.19 -3.20
N ARG A 82 -21.56 -12.29 -2.98
CA ARG A 82 -22.42 -13.38 -3.44
C ARG A 82 -23.35 -12.95 -4.59
N SER A 83 -23.47 -11.67 -4.84
CA SER A 83 -24.21 -11.09 -5.95
C SER A 83 -23.49 -9.89 -6.56
N LYS A 84 -23.94 -9.46 -7.75
CA LYS A 84 -23.40 -8.24 -8.41
C LYS A 84 -23.69 -7.00 -7.56
N GLU A 85 -24.83 -6.94 -6.91
CA GLU A 85 -25.23 -5.83 -6.03
C GLU A 85 -24.35 -5.74 -4.79
N GLU A 86 -24.07 -6.88 -4.13
CA GLU A 86 -23.15 -6.94 -2.99
C GLU A 86 -21.73 -6.53 -3.42
N LEU A 87 -21.27 -7.02 -4.57
CA LEU A 87 -19.96 -6.65 -5.11
C LEU A 87 -19.89 -5.14 -5.39
N ARG A 88 -20.90 -4.59 -6.05
CA ARG A 88 -20.94 -3.16 -6.38
C ARG A 88 -20.89 -2.29 -5.12
N GLU A 89 -21.63 -2.67 -4.08
CA GLU A 89 -21.60 -1.95 -2.80
C GLU A 89 -20.23 -2.10 -2.11
N ALA A 90 -19.64 -3.28 -2.11
CA ALA A 90 -18.29 -3.50 -1.56
C ALA A 90 -17.23 -2.66 -2.29
N LEU A 91 -17.30 -2.55 -3.62
CA LEU A 91 -16.39 -1.71 -4.40
C LEU A 91 -16.59 -0.23 -4.14
N LYS A 92 -17.85 0.21 -3.92
CA LYS A 92 -18.16 1.59 -3.53
C LYS A 92 -17.58 1.91 -2.15
N VAL A 93 -17.81 1.05 -1.17
CA VAL A 93 -17.24 1.20 0.18
C VAL A 93 -15.72 1.23 0.13
N LEU A 94 -15.09 0.33 -0.62
CA LEU A 94 -13.65 0.31 -0.83
C LEU A 94 -13.14 1.64 -1.42
N THR A 95 -13.83 2.17 -2.44
CA THR A 95 -13.46 3.44 -3.06
C THR A 95 -13.56 4.58 -2.03
N ILE A 96 -14.65 4.66 -1.26
CA ILE A 96 -14.82 5.67 -0.21
C ILE A 96 -13.67 5.57 0.80
N VAL A 97 -13.50 4.40 1.44
CA VAL A 97 -12.53 4.20 2.53
C VAL A 97 -11.08 4.48 2.10
N THR A 98 -10.72 4.16 0.86
CA THR A 98 -9.35 4.37 0.37
C THR A 98 -9.06 5.79 -0.08
N GLN A 99 -10.11 6.62 -0.32
CA GLN A 99 -10.00 7.92 -0.95
C GLN A 99 -10.29 9.11 -0.01
N THR A 100 -10.58 8.86 1.26
CA THR A 100 -10.84 9.92 2.26
C THR A 100 -9.62 10.82 2.47
N ASP A 101 -9.86 12.05 2.94
CA ASP A 101 -8.80 12.99 3.29
C ASP A 101 -7.91 12.50 4.44
N GLU A 102 -8.46 11.70 5.34
CA GLU A 102 -7.71 11.04 6.42
C GLU A 102 -6.59 10.12 5.89
N ARG A 103 -6.74 9.60 4.67
CA ARG A 103 -5.73 8.77 4.01
C ARG A 103 -4.67 9.56 3.23
N LYS A 104 -4.77 10.88 3.18
CA LYS A 104 -3.85 11.77 2.44
C LYS A 104 -2.39 11.56 2.85
N ALA A 105 -2.11 11.56 4.15
CA ALA A 105 -0.76 11.32 4.66
C ALA A 105 -0.22 9.95 4.24
N ALA A 106 -1.02 8.89 4.38
CA ALA A 106 -0.63 7.54 3.99
C ALA A 106 -0.42 7.39 2.47
N ARG A 107 -1.18 8.12 1.63
CA ARG A 107 -0.92 8.18 0.18
C ARG A 107 0.41 8.85 -0.13
N ALA A 108 0.69 9.99 0.50
CA ALA A 108 1.94 10.73 0.33
C ALA A 108 3.16 9.88 0.75
N GLU A 109 3.08 9.20 1.88
CA GLU A 109 4.15 8.30 2.36
C GLU A 109 4.44 7.17 1.36
N ARG A 110 3.39 6.54 0.82
CA ARG A 110 3.57 5.49 -0.21
C ARG A 110 4.20 6.03 -1.48
N ALA A 111 3.78 7.22 -1.93
CA ALA A 111 4.36 7.87 -3.11
C ALA A 111 5.84 8.18 -2.89
N LEU A 112 6.22 8.70 -1.73
CA LEU A 112 7.61 8.97 -1.37
C LEU A 112 8.44 7.68 -1.32
N ALA A 113 7.92 6.61 -0.71
CA ALA A 113 8.60 5.33 -0.65
C ALA A 113 8.83 4.73 -2.05
N LEU A 114 7.84 4.83 -2.95
CA LEU A 114 7.99 4.37 -4.33
C LEU A 114 8.95 5.27 -5.13
N ALA A 115 8.92 6.59 -4.92
CA ALA A 115 9.84 7.51 -5.58
C ALA A 115 11.31 7.25 -5.18
N ALA A 116 11.57 6.91 -3.90
CA ALA A 116 12.90 6.56 -3.41
C ALA A 116 13.50 5.33 -4.12
N CYS A 117 12.67 4.47 -4.70
CA CYS A 117 13.13 3.32 -5.49
C CYS A 117 13.91 3.72 -6.75
N PHE A 118 13.70 4.93 -7.27
CA PHE A 118 14.38 5.39 -8.49
C PHE A 118 15.90 5.46 -8.33
N GLU A 119 16.37 5.89 -7.17
CA GLU A 119 17.80 6.04 -6.87
C GLU A 119 18.37 4.87 -6.06
N ASN A 120 17.53 3.92 -5.64
CA ASN A 120 17.91 2.81 -4.76
C ASN A 120 17.50 1.45 -5.33
N PRO A 121 18.38 0.75 -6.08
CA PRO A 121 18.07 -0.55 -6.68
C PRO A 121 17.73 -1.65 -5.67
N ARG A 122 18.30 -1.61 -4.45
CA ARG A 122 18.00 -2.57 -3.39
C ARG A 122 16.56 -2.38 -2.89
N MET A 123 16.18 -1.14 -2.60
CA MET A 123 14.82 -0.81 -2.19
C MET A 123 13.83 -1.11 -3.33
N ALA A 124 14.16 -0.77 -4.58
CA ALA A 124 13.35 -1.06 -5.76
C ALA A 124 13.03 -2.56 -5.90
N LYS A 125 14.01 -3.43 -5.68
CA LYS A 125 13.82 -4.89 -5.74
C LYS A 125 12.83 -5.36 -4.67
N GLN A 126 12.98 -4.91 -3.43
CA GLN A 126 12.13 -5.34 -2.31
C GLN A 126 10.72 -4.76 -2.40
N MET A 127 10.60 -3.47 -2.70
CA MET A 127 9.32 -2.80 -2.92
C MET A 127 8.58 -3.37 -4.14
N GLY A 128 9.32 -3.69 -5.22
CA GLY A 128 8.76 -4.35 -6.40
C GLY A 128 8.17 -5.72 -6.08
N HIS A 129 8.81 -6.51 -5.21
CA HIS A 129 8.27 -7.79 -4.74
C HIS A 129 6.97 -7.61 -3.96
N GLU A 130 6.91 -6.64 -3.05
CA GLU A 130 5.68 -6.34 -2.30
C GLU A 130 4.56 -5.83 -3.23
N SER A 131 4.87 -4.97 -4.20
CA SER A 131 3.90 -4.50 -5.20
C SER A 131 3.39 -5.65 -6.08
N GLN A 132 4.25 -6.63 -6.40
CA GLN A 132 3.86 -7.84 -7.12
C GLN A 132 2.83 -8.65 -6.33
N ARG A 133 3.05 -8.87 -5.03
CA ARG A 133 2.09 -9.56 -4.15
C ARG A 133 0.69 -8.93 -4.23
N MET A 134 0.61 -7.60 -4.15
CA MET A 134 -0.66 -6.88 -4.26
C MET A 134 -1.30 -7.06 -5.64
N THR A 135 -0.50 -6.95 -6.71
CA THR A 135 -0.98 -7.15 -8.09
C THR A 135 -1.52 -8.55 -8.28
N GLU A 136 -0.84 -9.57 -7.79
CA GLU A 136 -1.27 -10.96 -7.88
C GLU A 136 -2.58 -11.19 -7.11
N ALA A 137 -2.67 -10.72 -5.86
CA ALA A 137 -3.88 -10.87 -5.06
C ALA A 137 -5.11 -10.22 -5.72
N ILE A 138 -4.97 -9.01 -6.26
CA ILE A 138 -6.08 -8.36 -6.98
C ILE A 138 -6.41 -9.09 -8.28
N THR A 139 -5.38 -9.57 -9.00
CA THR A 139 -5.57 -10.34 -10.24
C THR A 139 -6.41 -11.58 -9.98
N ASP A 140 -6.08 -12.35 -8.94
CA ASP A 140 -6.80 -13.56 -8.57
C ASP A 140 -8.25 -13.27 -8.19
N ILE A 141 -8.51 -12.19 -7.44
CA ILE A 141 -9.87 -11.75 -7.12
C ILE A 141 -10.64 -11.38 -8.39
N VAL A 142 -10.04 -10.64 -9.32
CA VAL A 142 -10.70 -10.26 -10.59
C VAL A 142 -11.00 -11.47 -11.44
N GLU A 143 -10.10 -12.45 -11.54
CA GLU A 143 -10.36 -13.69 -12.27
C GLU A 143 -11.50 -14.51 -11.62
N ASP A 144 -11.55 -14.60 -10.29
CA ASP A 144 -12.68 -15.25 -9.59
C ASP A 144 -14.01 -14.53 -9.87
N LEU A 145 -14.03 -13.18 -9.88
CA LEU A 145 -15.22 -12.40 -10.19
C LEU A 145 -15.68 -12.57 -11.65
N LYS A 146 -14.76 -12.80 -12.59
CA LYS A 146 -15.08 -13.17 -13.98
C LYS A 146 -15.69 -14.57 -14.04
N HIS A 147 -15.14 -15.55 -13.32
CA HIS A 147 -15.70 -16.91 -13.24
C HIS A 147 -17.11 -16.94 -12.62
N LYS A 148 -17.39 -16.03 -11.68
CA LYS A 148 -18.73 -15.82 -11.10
C LYS A 148 -19.69 -15.04 -12.02
N GLU A 149 -19.24 -14.61 -13.18
CA GLU A 149 -19.98 -13.74 -14.11
C GLU A 149 -20.40 -12.39 -13.47
N PHE A 150 -19.67 -11.92 -12.45
CA PHE A 150 -19.88 -10.61 -11.87
C PHE A 150 -19.13 -9.53 -12.63
N PHE A 151 -17.96 -9.86 -13.18
CA PHE A 151 -17.19 -9.00 -14.07
C PHE A 151 -17.28 -9.49 -15.52
N ASN A 152 -17.14 -8.57 -16.45
CA ASN A 152 -17.08 -8.88 -17.88
C ASN A 152 -15.90 -9.82 -18.18
N SER A 153 -16.13 -10.83 -18.99
CA SER A 153 -15.11 -11.83 -19.33
C SER A 153 -13.92 -11.26 -20.12
N ASP A 154 -14.10 -10.14 -20.83
CA ASP A 154 -13.05 -9.44 -21.59
C ASP A 154 -12.15 -8.53 -20.75
N VAL A 155 -12.42 -8.41 -19.45
CA VAL A 155 -11.58 -7.62 -18.52
C VAL A 155 -10.21 -8.29 -18.37
N ASN A 156 -9.15 -7.53 -18.65
CA ASN A 156 -7.79 -7.96 -18.36
C ASN A 156 -7.52 -7.80 -16.86
N ALA A 157 -7.49 -8.90 -16.13
CA ALA A 157 -7.39 -8.89 -14.66
C ALA A 157 -6.11 -8.21 -14.15
N ARG A 158 -4.95 -8.49 -14.77
CA ARG A 158 -3.67 -7.89 -14.36
C ARG A 158 -3.60 -6.38 -14.64
N ALA A 159 -4.11 -5.94 -15.79
CA ALA A 159 -4.21 -4.52 -16.10
C ALA A 159 -5.18 -3.81 -15.14
N THR A 160 -6.29 -4.45 -14.78
CA THR A 160 -7.24 -3.94 -13.77
C THR A 160 -6.58 -3.82 -12.40
N ALA A 161 -5.81 -4.82 -11.97
CA ALA A 161 -5.06 -4.78 -10.72
C ALA A 161 -4.07 -3.60 -10.69
N THR A 162 -3.36 -3.36 -11.78
CA THR A 162 -2.44 -2.22 -11.92
C THR A 162 -3.21 -0.89 -11.90
N TRP A 163 -4.32 -0.80 -12.61
CA TRP A 163 -5.17 0.40 -12.63
C TRP A 163 -5.72 0.74 -11.24
N ILE A 164 -6.20 -0.24 -10.49
CA ILE A 164 -6.70 -0.04 -9.11
C ILE A 164 -5.60 0.56 -8.23
N GLN A 165 -4.40 0.03 -8.28
CA GLN A 165 -3.26 0.55 -7.51
C GLN A 165 -2.89 1.97 -7.96
N ALA A 166 -2.89 2.23 -9.26
CA ALA A 166 -2.55 3.52 -9.83
C ALA A 166 -3.56 4.61 -9.45
N TYR A 167 -4.89 4.36 -9.59
CA TYR A 167 -5.87 5.39 -9.28
C TYR A 167 -5.96 5.69 -7.78
N THR A 168 -5.78 4.68 -6.93
CA THR A 168 -5.80 4.88 -5.47
C THR A 168 -4.61 5.71 -4.99
N LEU A 169 -3.44 5.55 -5.60
CA LEU A 169 -2.28 6.39 -5.35
C LEU A 169 -2.41 7.76 -6.04
N GLY A 170 -2.95 7.77 -7.26
CA GLY A 170 -3.09 8.96 -8.11
C GLY A 170 -4.02 10.03 -7.53
N LYS A 171 -4.91 9.70 -6.58
CA LYS A 171 -5.69 10.69 -5.82
C LYS A 171 -4.79 11.75 -5.17
N LEU A 172 -3.50 11.45 -4.95
CA LEU A 172 -2.52 12.41 -4.46
C LEU A 172 -2.47 13.69 -5.29
N VAL A 173 -2.71 13.61 -6.60
CA VAL A 173 -2.80 14.77 -7.48
C VAL A 173 -3.94 15.72 -7.05
N ASN A 174 -5.07 15.15 -6.62
CA ASN A 174 -6.21 15.91 -6.13
C ASN A 174 -6.00 16.42 -4.70
N ASP A 175 -5.27 15.68 -3.86
CA ASP A 175 -5.06 16.01 -2.44
C ASP A 175 -4.37 17.37 -2.22
N TYR A 176 -3.64 17.86 -3.23
CA TYR A 176 -2.92 19.14 -3.18
C TYR A 176 -3.46 20.15 -4.17
N ASN A 177 -4.56 19.85 -4.87
CA ASN A 177 -5.20 20.79 -5.80
C ASN A 177 -6.28 21.61 -5.06
N PRO A 178 -6.13 22.94 -4.93
CA PRO A 178 -7.11 23.79 -4.24
C PRO A 178 -8.47 23.85 -4.94
N THR A 179 -8.53 23.48 -6.21
CA THR A 179 -9.75 23.40 -7.03
C THR A 179 -10.05 21.97 -7.47
N GLY A 180 -9.58 20.99 -6.69
CA GLY A 180 -9.78 19.59 -6.97
C GLY A 180 -11.23 19.15 -6.87
N VAL A 181 -11.52 17.96 -7.39
CA VAL A 181 -12.85 17.35 -7.29
C VAL A 181 -13.15 16.94 -5.84
N THR A 182 -14.42 16.99 -5.47
CA THR A 182 -14.90 16.52 -4.17
C THR A 182 -14.80 15.00 -4.05
N GLU A 183 -14.87 14.49 -2.83
CA GLU A 183 -14.89 13.03 -2.61
C GLU A 183 -16.07 12.37 -3.34
N ASN A 184 -17.25 12.95 -3.32
CA ASN A 184 -18.43 12.41 -4.00
C ASN A 184 -18.24 12.37 -5.53
N GLU A 185 -17.78 13.45 -6.14
CA GLU A 185 -17.49 13.49 -7.58
C GLU A 185 -16.45 12.42 -7.96
N TRP A 186 -15.43 12.22 -7.13
CA TRP A 186 -14.43 11.20 -7.37
C TRP A 186 -15.02 9.78 -7.27
N VAL A 187 -15.79 9.50 -6.20
CA VAL A 187 -16.46 8.21 -6.02
C VAL A 187 -17.43 7.92 -7.17
N ASP A 188 -18.25 8.87 -7.54
CA ASP A 188 -19.22 8.71 -8.64
C ASP A 188 -18.51 8.42 -9.96
N PHE A 189 -17.40 9.11 -10.23
CA PHE A 189 -16.59 8.87 -11.42
C PHE A 189 -16.00 7.44 -11.43
N ILE A 190 -15.38 7.02 -10.34
CA ILE A 190 -14.82 5.64 -10.24
C ILE A 190 -15.92 4.60 -10.37
N MET A 191 -17.07 4.79 -9.72
CA MET A 191 -18.20 3.86 -9.83
C MET A 191 -18.79 3.82 -11.22
N SER A 192 -18.77 4.93 -11.97
CA SER A 192 -19.17 4.90 -13.39
C SER A 192 -18.25 4.01 -14.24
N ILE A 193 -16.95 3.99 -13.96
CA ILE A 193 -15.99 3.08 -14.62
C ILE A 193 -16.28 1.63 -14.20
N VAL A 194 -16.52 1.38 -12.92
CA VAL A 194 -16.88 0.04 -12.42
C VAL A 194 -18.11 -0.48 -13.14
N ASP A 195 -19.19 0.30 -13.18
CA ASP A 195 -20.48 -0.10 -13.76
C ASP A 195 -20.40 -0.30 -15.29
N THR A 196 -19.62 0.52 -15.99
CA THR A 196 -19.58 0.47 -17.46
C THR A 196 -18.49 -0.45 -18.01
N ARG A 197 -17.37 -0.58 -17.33
CA ARG A 197 -16.22 -1.33 -17.86
C ARG A 197 -16.04 -2.69 -17.20
N PHE A 198 -16.30 -2.80 -15.91
CA PHE A 198 -15.98 -4.03 -15.17
C PHE A 198 -17.20 -4.90 -14.90
N MET A 199 -18.32 -4.35 -14.46
CA MET A 199 -19.50 -5.15 -14.16
C MET A 199 -20.06 -5.84 -15.40
N ALA A 200 -20.34 -7.15 -15.28
CA ALA A 200 -21.03 -7.90 -16.33
C ALA A 200 -22.51 -7.44 -16.44
N LYS A 201 -22.99 -7.31 -17.65
CA LYS A 201 -24.39 -6.93 -17.97
C LYS A 201 -25.37 -8.02 -17.55
#